data_95d03a4f9b79316a15758b72bee158f4
#
_entry.id   95d03a4f9b79316a15758b72bee158f4
#
_cell.length_a   1.000
_cell.length_b   1.000
_cell.length_c   1.000
_cell.angle_alpha   90.00
_cell.angle_beta   90.00
_cell.angle_gamma   90.00
#
_symmetry.space_group_name_H-M   'P 1'
#
loop_
_entity.id
_entity.type
_entity.pdbx_description
1 polymer ?
#
loop_
_entity_poly.entity_id
_entity_poly.type
_entity_poly.pdbx_seq_one_letter_code
_entity_poly.pdbx_strand_id
1 'polypeptide(L)'
;MDILLCYANFNTILKQSQNIKLRRSCRAYKDEQVATEILNEILECALCGPSGMNSQGCYYTAIQNKEILQELNNKVKEVFKERGEARGSDENYNFYYNAPTLIIVTAKKDYKYFYTDGSAGLENIFLAATSLGLGSCWINQLGDTCNSHSVRKVLDRCHIPSGFEVIGCAAIGYPAKTSIEPKRIPGRSLIIR
;
A
#
# COMPACT_ATOMS: atom_id res chain seq x y z
N MET A 1 -7.72 16.48 -36.59
CA MET A 1 -7.28 15.75 -35.36
C MET A 1 -5.82 15.38 -35.58
N ASP A 2 -4.94 16.07 -34.86
CA ASP A 2 -3.50 16.11 -35.15
C ASP A 2 -2.85 14.73 -34.95
N ILE A 3 -2.19 14.22 -35.97
CA ILE A 3 -1.44 12.95 -35.96
C ILE A 3 -0.38 12.95 -34.84
N LEU A 4 0.23 14.10 -34.55
CA LEU A 4 1.18 14.29 -33.45
C LEU A 4 0.55 14.06 -32.05
N LEU A 5 -0.69 14.47 -31.84
CA LEU A 5 -1.43 14.23 -30.59
C LEU A 5 -1.74 12.73 -30.43
N CYS A 6 -2.01 12.03 -31.52
CA CYS A 6 -2.27 10.59 -31.54
C CYS A 6 -0.99 9.77 -31.19
N TYR A 7 0.19 10.18 -31.71
CA TYR A 7 1.47 9.53 -31.39
C TYR A 7 1.92 9.80 -29.95
N ALA A 8 1.73 11.02 -29.43
CA ALA A 8 2.04 11.33 -28.03
C ALA A 8 1.15 10.51 -27.08
N ASN A 9 -0.13 10.39 -27.37
CA ASN A 9 -1.08 9.57 -26.60
C ASN A 9 -0.72 8.08 -26.64
N PHE A 10 -0.32 7.53 -27.80
CA PHE A 10 0.04 6.12 -27.93
C PHE A 10 1.30 5.76 -27.12
N ASN A 11 2.34 6.60 -27.15
CA ASN A 11 3.53 6.41 -26.34
C ASN A 11 3.23 6.53 -24.83
N THR A 12 2.32 7.39 -24.42
CA THR A 12 1.87 7.52 -23.03
C THR A 12 1.11 6.27 -22.57
N ILE A 13 0.21 5.74 -23.40
CA ILE A 13 -0.53 4.48 -23.14
C ILE A 13 0.44 3.30 -22.99
N LEU A 14 1.46 3.19 -23.84
CA LEU A 14 2.49 2.15 -23.72
C LEU A 14 3.26 2.26 -22.41
N LYS A 15 3.63 3.47 -21.99
CA LYS A 15 4.31 3.70 -20.71
C LYS A 15 3.46 3.27 -19.53
N GLN A 16 2.17 3.62 -19.50
CA GLN A 16 1.25 3.24 -18.42
C GLN A 16 1.05 1.72 -18.36
N SER A 17 0.78 1.06 -19.48
CA SER A 17 0.60 -0.40 -19.53
C SER A 17 1.88 -1.14 -19.13
N GLN A 18 3.05 -0.63 -19.49
CA GLN A 18 4.33 -1.18 -19.04
C GLN A 18 4.52 -1.03 -17.53
N ASN A 19 4.20 0.14 -16.96
CA ASN A 19 4.27 0.39 -15.52
C ASN A 19 3.41 -0.61 -14.74
N ILE A 20 2.16 -0.83 -15.16
CA ILE A 20 1.27 -1.84 -14.57
C ILE A 20 1.88 -3.25 -14.65
N LYS A 21 2.47 -3.61 -15.80
CA LYS A 21 3.09 -4.92 -16.00
C LYS A 21 4.39 -5.09 -15.21
N LEU A 22 5.12 -4.02 -14.92
CA LEU A 22 6.39 -4.03 -14.19
C LEU A 22 6.20 -4.06 -12.67
N ARG A 23 5.07 -3.57 -12.15
CA ARG A 23 4.81 -3.57 -10.71
C ARG A 23 4.95 -4.97 -10.11
N ARG A 24 5.71 -5.05 -9.02
CA ARG A 24 5.97 -6.29 -8.26
C ARG A 24 5.86 -6.03 -6.76
N SER A 25 5.51 -7.08 -6.01
CA SER A 25 5.60 -7.03 -4.55
C SER A 25 7.06 -7.11 -4.11
N CYS A 26 7.58 -6.00 -3.61
CA CYS A 26 8.92 -5.89 -3.03
C CYS A 26 8.86 -6.23 -1.54
N ARG A 27 9.77 -7.09 -1.06
CA ARG A 27 9.86 -7.53 0.34
C ARG A 27 11.28 -7.43 0.90
N ALA A 28 12.13 -6.64 0.23
CA ALA A 28 13.48 -6.33 0.69
C ALA A 28 13.82 -4.91 0.25
N TYR A 29 14.11 -4.04 1.18
CA TYR A 29 14.32 -2.62 0.96
C TYR A 29 15.72 -2.21 1.40
N LYS A 30 16.26 -1.14 0.79
CA LYS A 30 17.44 -0.44 1.28
C LYS A 30 17.05 0.37 2.52
N ASP A 31 18.03 0.67 3.37
CA ASP A 31 17.85 1.54 4.57
C ASP A 31 17.89 3.03 4.18
N GLU A 32 17.41 3.36 3.00
CA GLU A 32 17.34 4.72 2.45
C GLU A 32 15.91 5.22 2.52
N GLN A 33 15.71 6.40 3.11
CA GLN A 33 14.39 6.97 3.29
C GLN A 33 13.86 7.57 1.97
N VAL A 34 12.57 7.43 1.74
CA VAL A 34 11.88 8.07 0.61
C VAL A 34 11.79 9.57 0.86
N ALA A 35 12.24 10.38 -0.10
CA ALA A 35 12.17 11.84 -0.01
C ALA A 35 10.72 12.33 0.11
N THR A 36 10.51 13.43 0.82
CA THR A 36 9.18 14.00 1.08
C THR A 36 8.43 14.34 -0.20
N GLU A 37 9.12 14.87 -1.19
CA GLU A 37 8.54 15.25 -2.49
C GLU A 37 8.00 14.02 -3.23
N ILE A 38 8.75 12.93 -3.22
CA ILE A 38 8.35 11.64 -3.82
C ILE A 38 7.14 11.07 -3.07
N LEU A 39 7.17 11.14 -1.73
CA LEU A 39 6.07 10.65 -0.90
C LEU A 39 4.79 11.44 -1.13
N ASN A 40 4.87 12.75 -1.26
CA ASN A 40 3.73 13.61 -1.58
C ASN A 40 3.11 13.24 -2.93
N GLU A 41 3.92 13.04 -3.98
CA GLU A 41 3.45 12.61 -5.29
C GLU A 41 2.68 11.27 -5.22
N ILE A 42 3.19 10.30 -4.42
CA ILE A 42 2.51 9.02 -4.21
C ILE A 42 1.16 9.23 -3.50
N LEU A 43 1.09 10.10 -2.50
CA LEU A 43 -0.14 10.40 -1.77
C LEU A 43 -1.16 11.14 -2.65
N GLU A 44 -0.73 12.06 -3.51
CA GLU A 44 -1.58 12.71 -4.51
C GLU A 44 -2.17 11.69 -5.48
N CYS A 45 -1.36 10.76 -5.97
CA CYS A 45 -1.84 9.65 -6.82
C CYS A 45 -2.86 8.77 -6.08
N ALA A 46 -2.66 8.51 -4.79
CA ALA A 46 -3.63 7.75 -3.98
C ALA A 46 -5.00 8.43 -3.92
N LEU A 47 -5.01 9.75 -3.74
CA LEU A 47 -6.23 10.58 -3.71
C LEU A 47 -6.98 10.61 -5.05
N CYS A 48 -6.31 10.32 -6.17
CA CYS A 48 -6.93 10.19 -7.49
C CYS A 48 -7.68 8.87 -7.69
N GLY A 49 -7.68 7.97 -6.71
CA GLY A 49 -8.47 6.72 -6.77
C GLY A 49 -9.97 7.01 -6.91
N PRO A 50 -10.70 6.29 -7.78
CA PRO A 50 -12.14 6.45 -7.88
C PRO A 50 -12.81 6.06 -6.55
N SER A 51 -13.89 6.76 -6.21
CA SER A 51 -14.68 6.45 -5.01
C SER A 51 -16.17 6.37 -5.32
N GLY A 52 -16.87 5.45 -4.67
CA GLY A 52 -18.30 5.28 -4.84
C GLY A 52 -19.07 6.58 -4.55
N MET A 53 -19.85 7.06 -5.49
CA MET A 53 -20.60 8.34 -5.42
C MET A 53 -19.69 9.57 -5.21
N ASN A 54 -18.41 9.48 -5.57
CA ASN A 54 -17.39 10.50 -5.30
C ASN A 54 -17.31 10.91 -3.81
N SER A 55 -17.51 9.95 -2.92
CA SER A 55 -17.58 10.18 -1.47
C SER A 55 -16.22 10.41 -0.81
N GLN A 56 -15.12 10.03 -1.48
CA GLN A 56 -13.73 10.27 -1.03
C GLN A 56 -13.51 9.87 0.45
N GLY A 57 -14.07 8.70 0.83
CA GLY A 57 -14.15 8.25 2.23
C GLY A 57 -12.85 7.68 2.81
N CYS A 58 -11.80 7.51 2.00
CA CYS A 58 -10.53 6.96 2.42
C CYS A 58 -9.58 8.03 2.96
N TYR A 59 -8.79 7.66 3.96
CA TYR A 59 -7.74 8.49 4.56
C TYR A 59 -6.40 7.77 4.45
N TYR A 60 -5.35 8.51 4.10
CA TYR A 60 -4.01 7.98 3.83
C TYR A 60 -3.02 8.58 4.83
N THR A 61 -2.39 7.73 5.64
CA THR A 61 -1.38 8.13 6.63
C THR A 61 -0.04 7.51 6.28
N ALA A 62 0.95 8.33 5.96
CA ALA A 62 2.31 7.88 5.71
C ALA A 62 3.15 7.99 7.00
N ILE A 63 3.82 6.91 7.37
CA ILE A 63 4.68 6.82 8.55
C ILE A 63 6.11 6.54 8.08
N GLN A 64 7.04 7.44 8.43
CA GLN A 64 8.48 7.33 8.20
C GLN A 64 9.27 7.28 9.51
N ASN A 65 8.61 7.52 10.64
CA ASN A 65 9.24 7.45 11.95
C ASN A 65 9.54 6.00 12.31
N LYS A 66 10.84 5.66 12.40
CA LYS A 66 11.34 4.30 12.64
C LYS A 66 10.88 3.73 13.98
N GLU A 67 10.79 4.58 15.02
CA GLU A 67 10.37 4.15 16.36
C GLU A 67 8.88 3.77 16.36
N ILE A 68 8.04 4.56 15.71
CA ILE A 68 6.61 4.27 15.56
C ILE A 68 6.40 2.99 14.75
N LEU A 69 7.13 2.81 13.64
CA LEU A 69 7.04 1.60 12.84
C LEU A 69 7.47 0.36 13.62
N GLN A 70 8.55 0.45 14.40
CA GLN A 70 9.02 -0.65 15.25
C GLN A 70 8.02 -0.97 16.37
N GLU A 71 7.49 0.04 17.03
CA GLU A 71 6.46 -0.15 18.05
C GLU A 71 5.21 -0.81 17.47
N LEU A 72 4.75 -0.34 16.31
CA LEU A 72 3.61 -0.92 15.61
C LEU A 72 3.84 -2.40 15.29
N ASN A 73 5.05 -2.75 14.79
CA ASN A 73 5.42 -4.15 14.54
C ASN A 73 5.37 -4.99 15.81
N ASN A 74 5.90 -4.48 16.91
CA ASN A 74 5.89 -5.20 18.19
C ASN A 74 4.46 -5.45 18.68
N LYS A 75 3.56 -4.45 18.56
CA LYS A 75 2.15 -4.61 18.95
C LYS A 75 1.38 -5.57 18.05
N VAL A 76 1.64 -5.58 16.77
CA VAL A 76 1.10 -6.57 15.83
C VAL A 76 1.58 -7.99 16.19
N LYS A 77 2.87 -8.16 16.52
CA LYS A 77 3.42 -9.45 16.98
C LYS A 77 2.80 -9.93 18.30
N GLU A 78 2.58 -9.02 19.26
CA GLU A 78 1.88 -9.35 20.52
C GLU A 78 0.50 -9.97 20.23
N VAL A 79 -0.29 -9.35 19.35
CA VAL A 79 -1.62 -9.86 18.96
C VAL A 79 -1.52 -11.24 18.31
N PHE A 80 -0.57 -11.45 17.41
CA PHE A 80 -0.37 -12.77 16.79
C PHE A 80 0.06 -13.83 17.80
N LYS A 81 0.88 -13.46 18.78
CA LYS A 81 1.28 -14.36 19.87
C LYS A 81 0.09 -14.75 20.75
N GLU A 82 -0.76 -13.79 21.11
CA GLU A 82 -2.01 -14.03 21.86
C GLU A 82 -2.97 -14.96 21.11
N ARG A 83 -2.98 -14.91 19.77
CA ARG A 83 -3.76 -15.82 18.91
C ARG A 83 -3.11 -17.19 18.69
N GLY A 84 -1.92 -17.44 19.24
CA GLY A 84 -1.17 -18.67 19.04
C GLY A 84 -0.53 -18.81 17.64
N GLU A 85 -0.38 -17.71 16.92
CA GLU A 85 0.22 -17.71 15.59
C GLU A 85 1.76 -17.70 15.69
N ALA A 86 2.44 -18.62 14.96
CA ALA A 86 3.89 -18.78 15.00
C ALA A 86 4.67 -17.48 14.72
N ARG A 87 4.16 -16.64 13.81
CA ARG A 87 4.75 -15.34 13.47
C ARG A 87 4.81 -14.34 14.63
N GLY A 88 3.99 -14.52 15.66
CA GLY A 88 4.03 -13.69 16.88
C GLY A 88 5.27 -13.96 17.74
N SER A 89 5.83 -15.17 17.65
CA SER A 89 7.03 -15.60 18.40
C SER A 89 8.31 -15.60 17.55
N ASP A 90 8.21 -15.36 16.24
CA ASP A 90 9.36 -15.26 15.35
C ASP A 90 10.06 -13.91 15.55
N GLU A 91 11.31 -13.93 16.06
CA GLU A 91 12.10 -12.72 16.30
C GLU A 91 12.38 -11.93 15.01
N ASN A 92 12.51 -12.63 13.87
CA ASN A 92 12.81 -12.04 12.58
C ASN A 92 11.55 -11.52 11.84
N TYR A 93 10.35 -11.82 12.38
CA TYR A 93 9.13 -11.39 11.71
C TYR A 93 8.94 -9.88 11.78
N ASN A 94 8.77 -9.29 10.61
CA ASN A 94 8.40 -7.89 10.45
C ASN A 94 7.29 -7.77 9.41
N PHE A 95 6.09 -7.32 9.83
CA PHE A 95 4.90 -7.34 8.97
C PHE A 95 5.02 -6.39 7.77
N TYR A 96 5.86 -5.37 7.85
CA TYR A 96 6.10 -4.38 6.79
C TYR A 96 7.47 -4.56 6.10
N TYR A 97 8.17 -5.70 6.32
CA TYR A 97 9.45 -6.06 5.70
C TYR A 97 10.57 -5.04 5.92
N ASN A 98 10.58 -4.33 7.04
CA ASN A 98 11.52 -3.25 7.35
C ASN A 98 11.56 -2.14 6.29
N ALA A 99 10.46 -1.91 5.57
CA ALA A 99 10.37 -0.80 4.63
C ALA A 99 10.54 0.55 5.37
N PRO A 100 11.29 1.52 4.83
CA PRO A 100 11.50 2.82 5.48
C PRO A 100 10.22 3.66 5.58
N THR A 101 9.21 3.35 4.76
CA THR A 101 7.92 4.05 4.74
C THR A 101 6.77 3.05 4.73
N LEU A 102 5.75 3.29 5.55
CA LEU A 102 4.48 2.58 5.55
C LEU A 102 3.35 3.56 5.31
N ILE A 103 2.57 3.37 4.25
CA ILE A 103 1.34 4.14 4.02
C ILE A 103 0.17 3.27 4.47
N ILE A 104 -0.61 3.76 5.43
CA ILE A 104 -1.80 3.10 5.97
C ILE A 104 -3.03 3.72 5.31
N VAL A 105 -3.88 2.88 4.74
CA VAL A 105 -5.16 3.29 4.13
C VAL A 105 -6.29 2.90 5.06
N THR A 106 -7.09 3.88 5.44
CA THR A 106 -8.20 3.71 6.39
C THR A 106 -9.48 4.34 5.86
N ALA A 107 -10.63 3.88 6.36
CA ALA A 107 -11.91 4.52 6.20
C ALA A 107 -12.78 4.22 7.43
N LYS A 108 -13.94 4.90 7.55
CA LYS A 108 -14.93 4.57 8.58
C LYS A 108 -15.38 3.13 8.44
N LYS A 109 -15.54 2.42 9.56
CA LYS A 109 -15.94 1.01 9.60
C LYS A 109 -17.22 0.71 8.82
N ASP A 110 -18.20 1.60 8.88
CA ASP A 110 -19.52 1.49 8.25
C ASP A 110 -19.56 2.08 6.83
N TYR A 111 -18.41 2.50 6.28
CA TYR A 111 -18.35 3.05 4.94
C TYR A 111 -18.66 1.99 3.89
N LYS A 112 -19.73 2.20 3.12
CA LYS A 112 -20.27 1.23 2.15
C LYS A 112 -19.22 0.71 1.15
N TYR A 113 -18.31 1.59 0.72
CA TYR A 113 -17.30 1.29 -0.29
C TYR A 113 -15.90 1.06 0.32
N PHE A 114 -15.86 0.68 1.60
CA PHE A 114 -14.65 0.53 2.41
C PHE A 114 -13.51 -0.18 1.66
N TYR A 115 -13.73 -1.42 1.21
CA TYR A 115 -12.68 -2.19 0.54
C TYR A 115 -12.46 -1.77 -0.92
N THR A 116 -13.51 -1.41 -1.65
CA THR A 116 -13.39 -1.08 -3.07
C THR A 116 -12.58 0.19 -3.29
N ASP A 117 -12.93 1.25 -2.59
CA ASP A 117 -12.28 2.54 -2.75
C ASP A 117 -10.87 2.54 -2.17
N GLY A 118 -10.68 1.91 -1.00
CA GLY A 118 -9.36 1.76 -0.41
C GLY A 118 -8.42 0.91 -1.26
N SER A 119 -8.92 -0.14 -1.91
CA SER A 119 -8.13 -0.95 -2.84
C SER A 119 -7.72 -0.18 -4.09
N ALA A 120 -8.61 0.68 -4.62
CA ALA A 120 -8.30 1.54 -5.75
C ALA A 120 -7.17 2.54 -5.41
N GLY A 121 -7.25 3.18 -4.24
CA GLY A 121 -6.19 4.06 -3.76
C GLY A 121 -4.87 3.33 -3.52
N LEU A 122 -4.89 2.12 -2.95
CA LEU A 122 -3.70 1.29 -2.76
C LEU A 122 -3.05 0.90 -4.09
N GLU A 123 -3.82 0.53 -5.12
CA GLU A 123 -3.23 0.23 -6.43
C GLU A 123 -2.59 1.47 -7.05
N ASN A 124 -3.20 2.65 -6.91
CA ASN A 124 -2.58 3.90 -7.35
C ASN A 124 -1.24 4.16 -6.64
N ILE A 125 -1.15 3.92 -5.32
CA ILE A 125 0.11 3.99 -4.56
C ILE A 125 1.17 3.05 -5.17
N PHE A 126 0.82 1.81 -5.48
CA PHE A 126 1.75 0.83 -6.03
C PHE A 126 2.24 1.20 -7.42
N LEU A 127 1.35 1.72 -8.26
CA LEU A 127 1.69 2.16 -9.61
C LEU A 127 2.56 3.42 -9.58
N ALA A 128 2.24 4.39 -8.72
CA ALA A 128 3.05 5.60 -8.51
C ALA A 128 4.45 5.22 -7.99
N ALA A 129 4.55 4.38 -6.96
CA ALA A 129 5.83 3.90 -6.45
C ALA A 129 6.67 3.23 -7.56
N THR A 130 6.05 2.38 -8.39
CA THR A 130 6.74 1.71 -9.50
C THR A 130 7.25 2.71 -10.54
N SER A 131 6.47 3.72 -10.91
CA SER A 131 6.87 4.75 -11.89
C SER A 131 8.02 5.63 -11.39
N LEU A 132 8.15 5.77 -10.06
CA LEU A 132 9.19 6.54 -9.38
C LEU A 132 10.43 5.67 -9.00
N GLY A 133 10.49 4.42 -9.49
CA GLY A 133 11.62 3.50 -9.24
C GLY A 133 11.64 2.89 -7.83
N LEU A 134 10.55 3.00 -7.07
CA LEU A 134 10.40 2.41 -5.75
C LEU A 134 9.81 1.01 -5.80
N GLY A 135 10.15 0.20 -4.80
CA GLY A 135 9.49 -1.05 -4.49
C GLY A 135 8.29 -0.83 -3.57
N SER A 136 7.26 -1.66 -3.77
CA SER A 136 6.06 -1.61 -2.92
C SER A 136 5.53 -3.01 -2.62
N CYS A 137 4.83 -3.16 -1.49
CA CYS A 137 4.15 -4.40 -1.13
C CYS A 137 2.85 -4.11 -0.38
N TRP A 138 1.78 -4.82 -0.76
CA TRP A 138 0.52 -4.80 -0.02
C TRP A 138 0.68 -5.54 1.31
N ILE A 139 0.24 -4.92 2.40
CA ILE A 139 0.28 -5.45 3.76
C ILE A 139 -1.15 -5.49 4.31
N ASN A 140 -1.61 -6.69 4.73
CA ASN A 140 -2.93 -6.90 5.33
C ASN A 140 -2.88 -7.02 6.86
N GLN A 141 -1.74 -7.40 7.42
CA GLN A 141 -1.60 -7.80 8.82
C GLN A 141 -2.04 -6.72 9.80
N LEU A 142 -1.86 -5.45 9.44
CA LEU A 142 -2.34 -4.35 10.26
C LEU A 142 -3.86 -4.24 10.25
N GLY A 143 -4.52 -4.52 9.11
CA GLY A 143 -5.97 -4.61 9.01
C GLY A 143 -6.54 -5.67 9.96
N ASP A 144 -5.90 -6.84 10.02
CA ASP A 144 -6.31 -7.96 10.88
C ASP A 144 -6.15 -7.65 12.38
N THR A 145 -5.33 -6.68 12.76
CA THR A 145 -4.94 -6.39 14.15
C THR A 145 -5.32 -4.99 14.63
N CYS A 146 -5.75 -4.09 13.75
CA CYS A 146 -5.96 -2.67 14.03
C CYS A 146 -6.97 -2.37 15.14
N ASN A 147 -7.89 -3.29 15.42
CA ASN A 147 -8.91 -3.17 16.46
C ASN A 147 -8.43 -3.70 17.82
N SER A 148 -7.25 -4.31 17.93
CA SER A 148 -6.72 -4.65 19.24
C SER A 148 -6.31 -3.39 20.00
N HIS A 149 -6.54 -3.36 21.31
CA HIS A 149 -6.29 -2.19 22.15
C HIS A 149 -4.83 -1.68 22.06
N SER A 150 -3.87 -2.61 22.03
CA SER A 150 -2.45 -2.25 21.97
C SER A 150 -2.06 -1.60 20.63
N VAL A 151 -2.56 -2.13 19.51
CA VAL A 151 -2.32 -1.58 18.16
C VAL A 151 -3.06 -0.25 17.99
N ARG A 152 -4.33 -0.18 18.44
CA ARG A 152 -5.14 1.04 18.32
C ARG A 152 -4.48 2.24 19.00
N LYS A 153 -3.89 2.08 20.18
CA LYS A 153 -3.14 3.15 20.87
C LYS A 153 -2.02 3.74 20.01
N VAL A 154 -1.31 2.91 19.23
CA VAL A 154 -0.26 3.42 18.33
C VAL A 154 -0.89 4.16 17.15
N LEU A 155 -1.96 3.62 16.56
CA LEU A 155 -2.67 4.25 15.44
C LEU A 155 -3.28 5.60 15.83
N ASP A 156 -3.81 5.74 17.04
CA ASP A 156 -4.35 7.01 17.55
C ASP A 156 -3.27 8.10 17.62
N ARG A 157 -2.04 7.75 18.04
CA ARG A 157 -0.89 8.67 18.01
C ARG A 157 -0.44 9.02 16.58
N CYS A 158 -0.77 8.20 15.60
CA CYS A 158 -0.55 8.49 14.19
C CYS A 158 -1.68 9.31 13.56
N HIS A 159 -2.55 9.91 14.38
CA HIS A 159 -3.70 10.72 13.97
C HIS A 159 -4.72 10.00 13.09
N ILE A 160 -4.78 8.66 13.16
CA ILE A 160 -5.84 7.90 12.49
C ILE A 160 -7.13 8.08 13.28
N PRO A 161 -8.21 8.64 12.67
CA PRO A 161 -9.40 9.02 13.42
C PRO A 161 -10.06 7.83 14.13
N SER A 162 -10.67 8.09 15.30
CA SER A 162 -11.50 7.11 15.99
C SER A 162 -12.64 6.64 15.09
N GLY A 163 -12.94 5.34 15.09
CA GLY A 163 -13.96 4.73 14.22
C GLY A 163 -13.50 4.45 12.79
N PHE A 164 -12.22 4.78 12.47
CA PHE A 164 -11.61 4.35 11.22
C PHE A 164 -10.87 3.02 11.42
N GLU A 165 -11.08 2.10 10.49
CA GLU A 165 -10.37 0.81 10.42
C GLU A 165 -9.40 0.78 9.25
N VAL A 166 -8.40 -0.08 9.36
CA VAL A 166 -7.38 -0.24 8.32
C VAL A 166 -7.89 -1.15 7.22
N ILE A 167 -7.89 -0.65 5.99
CA ILE A 167 -8.22 -1.40 4.78
C ILE A 167 -7.03 -2.26 4.35
N GLY A 168 -5.86 -1.67 4.38
CA GLY A 168 -4.58 -2.26 4.03
C GLY A 168 -3.48 -1.22 4.11
N CYS A 169 -2.23 -1.66 3.92
CA CYS A 169 -1.10 -0.74 3.91
C CYS A 169 -0.20 -1.01 2.69
N ALA A 170 0.59 -0.01 2.34
CA ALA A 170 1.66 -0.11 1.38
C ALA A 170 3.02 0.07 2.08
N ALA A 171 3.84 -0.98 2.12
CA ALA A 171 5.26 -0.87 2.44
C ALA A 171 5.99 -0.30 1.24
N ILE A 172 6.74 0.79 1.39
CA ILE A 172 7.38 1.57 0.31
C ILE A 172 8.85 1.82 0.65
N GLY A 173 9.71 1.72 -0.35
CA GLY A 173 11.13 2.05 -0.24
C GLY A 173 11.93 1.67 -1.49
N TYR A 174 13.21 1.99 -1.52
CA TYR A 174 14.08 1.57 -2.62
C TYR A 174 14.34 0.06 -2.54
N PRO A 175 14.12 -0.71 -3.64
CA PRO A 175 14.28 -2.16 -3.62
C PRO A 175 15.75 -2.55 -3.42
N ALA A 176 16.01 -3.47 -2.48
CA ALA A 176 17.35 -4.03 -2.26
C ALA A 176 17.60 -5.26 -3.14
N LYS A 177 16.54 -5.86 -3.72
CA LYS A 177 16.62 -7.04 -4.58
C LYS A 177 15.62 -6.91 -5.73
N THR A 178 15.98 -7.49 -6.88
CA THR A 178 15.06 -7.61 -8.02
C THR A 178 13.93 -8.58 -7.68
N SER A 179 12.69 -8.16 -7.91
CA SER A 179 11.51 -9.00 -7.71
C SER A 179 11.30 -9.95 -8.90
N ILE A 180 10.92 -11.18 -8.62
CA ILE A 180 10.67 -12.20 -9.65
C ILE A 180 9.30 -11.94 -10.30
N GLU A 181 9.23 -12.09 -11.62
CA GLU A 181 7.97 -12.02 -12.34
C GLU A 181 7.08 -13.23 -12.02
N PRO A 182 5.85 -13.00 -11.52
CA PRO A 182 4.94 -14.11 -11.23
C PRO A 182 4.40 -14.74 -12.52
N LYS A 183 4.32 -16.06 -12.55
CA LYS A 183 3.61 -16.79 -13.62
C LYS A 183 2.12 -16.43 -13.55
N ARG A 184 1.54 -16.02 -14.66
CA ARG A 184 0.11 -15.75 -14.78
C ARG A 184 -0.64 -17.03 -15.13
N ILE A 185 -1.81 -17.21 -14.53
CA ILE A 185 -2.71 -18.33 -14.87
C ILE A 185 -3.41 -17.97 -16.17
N PRO A 186 -3.27 -18.79 -17.24
CA PRO A 186 -3.93 -18.53 -18.51
C PRO A 186 -5.46 -18.72 -18.41
N GLY A 187 -6.20 -18.18 -19.37
CA GLY A 187 -7.65 -18.38 -19.49
C GLY A 187 -8.49 -17.63 -18.44
N ARG A 188 -7.95 -16.56 -17.82
CA ARG A 188 -8.66 -15.73 -16.83
C ARG A 188 -9.32 -14.48 -17.42
N SER A 189 -9.39 -14.38 -18.75
CA SER A 189 -10.08 -13.31 -19.46
C SER A 189 -10.82 -13.89 -20.67
N LEU A 190 -11.98 -13.33 -21.00
CA LEU A 190 -12.81 -13.71 -22.11
C LEU A 190 -13.37 -12.47 -22.81
N ILE A 191 -13.40 -12.48 -24.13
CA ILE A 191 -14.08 -11.47 -24.95
C ILE A 191 -15.31 -12.15 -25.56
N ILE A 192 -16.49 -11.61 -25.27
CA ILE A 192 -17.74 -12.02 -25.90
C ILE A 192 -18.06 -10.96 -26.96
N ARG A 193 -18.28 -11.42 -28.24
CA ARG A 193 -18.60 -10.56 -29.40
C ARG A 193 -19.96 -10.92 -29.95
#